data_1efa56f699b7fc7ab6261bdfd82dd94e
#
_entry.id   1efa56f699b7fc7ab6261bdfd82dd94e
#
_cell.length_a   1.000
_cell.length_b   1.000
_cell.length_c   1.000
_cell.angle_alpha   90.00
_cell.angle_beta   90.00
_cell.angle_gamma   90.00
#
_symmetry.space_group_name_H-M   'P 1'
#
loop_
_entity.id
_entity.type
_entity.pdbx_description
1 polymer ?
#
loop_
_entity_poly.entity_id
_entity_poly.type
_entity_poly.pdbx_seq_one_letter_code
_entity_poly.pdbx_strand_id
1 'polypeptide(L)'
;MGFWDFFRNKKNDDSNEIESPIYKDDSNDIIFAKNFTSSGGRFTFIDEKNSTNEIFQKIIEENQWNSDNVCSLDSNLSKNLEIRLIRKIDNDNVKALVTECEFLLSNTGRILICNKQIKSNRIE
;
A
#
# COMPACT_ATOMS: atom_id res chain seq x y z
N MET A 1 0.18 6.14 -18.20
CA MET A 1 -0.30 5.05 -17.36
C MET A 1 0.76 4.68 -16.34
N GLY A 2 0.35 4.47 -15.11
CA GLY A 2 1.25 4.09 -14.05
C GLY A 2 1.48 2.58 -14.00
N PHE A 3 2.48 2.21 -13.24
CA PHE A 3 2.79 0.81 -12.97
C PHE A 3 1.60 0.05 -12.38
N TRP A 4 0.80 0.74 -11.61
CA TRP A 4 -0.43 0.23 -11.01
C TRP A 4 -1.41 -0.29 -12.05
N ASP A 5 -1.62 0.47 -13.12
CA ASP A 5 -2.56 0.09 -14.18
C ASP A 5 -2.12 -1.18 -14.91
N PHE A 6 -0.81 -1.38 -15.04
CA PHE A 6 -0.26 -2.59 -15.63
C PHE A 6 -0.67 -3.84 -14.85
N PHE A 7 -0.51 -3.82 -13.53
CA PHE A 7 -0.88 -4.96 -12.69
C PHE A 7 -2.39 -5.14 -12.62
N ARG A 8 -3.12 -4.04 -12.60
CA ARG A 8 -4.57 -4.06 -12.57
C ARG A 8 -5.16 -4.70 -13.81
N ASN A 9 -4.66 -4.33 -14.98
CA ASN A 9 -5.12 -4.89 -16.24
C ASN A 9 -4.84 -6.37 -16.35
N LYS A 10 -3.67 -6.80 -15.94
CA LYS A 10 -3.34 -8.23 -15.92
C LYS A 10 -4.26 -9.03 -15.01
N LYS A 11 -4.65 -8.46 -13.90
CA LYS A 11 -5.54 -9.11 -12.96
C LYS A 11 -6.93 -9.30 -13.56
N ASN A 12 -7.36 -8.42 -14.45
CA ASN A 12 -8.68 -8.46 -15.06
C ASN A 12 -8.74 -9.35 -16.31
N ASP A 13 -7.62 -9.56 -16.96
CA ASP A 13 -7.57 -10.26 -18.26
C ASP A 13 -7.76 -11.75 -18.12
N ASP A 14 -7.25 -12.35 -17.07
CA ASP A 14 -7.38 -13.77 -16.87
C ASP A 14 -7.40 -14.10 -15.39
N SER A 15 -8.47 -14.74 -14.98
CA SER A 15 -8.64 -15.12 -13.60
C SER A 15 -7.61 -16.11 -13.08
N ASN A 16 -6.91 -16.79 -13.97
CA ASN A 16 -5.94 -17.82 -13.61
C ASN A 16 -4.51 -17.33 -13.61
N GLU A 17 -4.26 -16.15 -14.18
CA GLU A 17 -2.92 -15.61 -14.22
C GLU A 17 -2.74 -14.53 -13.17
N ILE A 18 -2.41 -14.96 -11.97
CA ILE A 18 -2.21 -14.09 -10.85
C ILE A 18 -0.76 -13.62 -10.79
N GLU A 19 0.15 -14.40 -11.34
CA GLU A 19 1.58 -14.15 -11.18
C GLU A 19 2.23 -13.65 -12.46
N SER A 20 2.88 -12.49 -12.36
CA SER A 20 3.82 -12.04 -13.37
C SER A 20 5.15 -12.76 -13.17
N PRO A 21 5.75 -13.29 -14.23
CA PRO A 21 7.03 -13.97 -14.08
C PRO A 21 8.12 -13.00 -13.63
N ILE A 22 9.02 -13.49 -12.78
CA ILE A 22 10.18 -12.75 -12.34
C ILE A 22 11.34 -13.10 -13.25
N TYR A 23 11.92 -12.09 -13.87
CA TYR A 23 13.04 -12.25 -14.77
C TYR A 23 14.36 -12.01 -14.05
N LYS A 24 15.42 -12.59 -14.57
CA LYS A 24 16.74 -12.49 -13.97
C LYS A 24 17.26 -11.06 -13.86
N ASP A 25 16.86 -10.20 -14.79
CA ASP A 25 17.31 -8.82 -14.84
C ASP A 25 16.41 -7.85 -14.08
N ASP A 26 15.37 -8.34 -13.43
CA ASP A 26 14.48 -7.49 -12.66
C ASP A 26 15.22 -6.88 -11.48
N SER A 27 15.02 -5.57 -11.28
CA SER A 27 15.54 -4.89 -10.10
C SER A 27 14.77 -5.30 -8.85
N ASN A 28 15.32 -5.01 -7.68
CA ASN A 28 14.70 -5.42 -6.41
C ASN A 28 13.31 -4.84 -6.21
N ASP A 29 13.08 -3.62 -6.65
CA ASP A 29 11.76 -3.00 -6.55
C ASP A 29 10.73 -3.69 -7.45
N ILE A 30 11.14 -4.11 -8.64
CA ILE A 30 10.27 -4.87 -9.55
C ILE A 30 9.99 -6.27 -8.97
N ILE A 31 11.00 -6.93 -8.43
CA ILE A 31 10.83 -8.24 -7.79
C ILE A 31 9.86 -8.13 -6.60
N PHE A 32 10.03 -7.11 -5.78
CA PHE A 32 9.10 -6.85 -4.69
C PHE A 32 7.68 -6.69 -5.20
N ALA A 33 7.49 -5.83 -6.20
CA ALA A 33 6.16 -5.54 -6.74
C ALA A 33 5.48 -6.80 -7.27
N LYS A 34 6.21 -7.64 -7.99
CA LYS A 34 5.67 -8.88 -8.52
C LYS A 34 5.29 -9.86 -7.43
N ASN A 35 6.16 -10.04 -6.43
CA ASN A 35 5.86 -10.92 -5.31
C ASN A 35 4.72 -10.40 -4.44
N PHE A 36 4.69 -9.10 -4.21
CA PHE A 36 3.63 -8.48 -3.42
C PHE A 36 2.26 -8.61 -4.10
N THR A 37 2.20 -8.36 -5.39
CA THR A 37 0.95 -8.49 -6.14
C THR A 37 0.50 -9.94 -6.28
N SER A 38 1.43 -10.88 -6.40
CA SER A 38 1.12 -12.31 -6.39
C SER A 38 0.45 -12.75 -5.09
N SER A 39 0.81 -12.09 -3.99
CA SER A 39 0.21 -12.38 -2.68
C SER A 39 -1.11 -11.65 -2.45
N GLY A 40 -1.62 -10.95 -3.43
CA GLY A 40 -2.88 -10.22 -3.34
C GLY A 40 -2.76 -8.75 -3.00
N GLY A 41 -1.54 -8.25 -2.84
CA GLY A 41 -1.30 -6.84 -2.62
C GLY A 41 -1.44 -6.02 -3.90
N ARG A 42 -1.47 -4.73 -3.72
CA ARG A 42 -1.48 -3.77 -4.84
C ARG A 42 -0.30 -2.83 -4.69
N PHE A 43 0.31 -2.49 -5.80
CA PHE A 43 1.56 -1.74 -5.80
C PHE A 43 1.53 -0.64 -6.85
N THR A 44 2.07 0.52 -6.51
CA THR A 44 2.30 1.58 -7.47
C THR A 44 3.58 2.32 -7.14
N PHE A 45 4.29 2.77 -8.17
CA PHE A 45 5.41 3.67 -8.01
C PHE A 45 4.91 5.11 -8.03
N ILE A 46 5.46 5.92 -7.15
CA ILE A 46 5.20 7.35 -7.13
C ILE A 46 6.35 8.03 -7.84
N ASP A 47 6.06 8.68 -8.95
CA ASP A 47 7.05 9.41 -9.72
C ASP A 47 6.91 10.93 -9.50
N GLU A 48 7.73 11.68 -10.20
CA GLU A 48 7.74 13.14 -10.07
C GLU A 48 6.44 13.79 -10.56
N LYS A 49 5.68 13.11 -11.40
CA LYS A 49 4.45 13.64 -11.99
C LYS A 49 3.24 13.45 -11.10
N ASN A 50 3.29 12.46 -10.22
CA ASN A 50 2.17 12.11 -9.36
C ASN A 50 2.57 12.27 -7.90
N SER A 51 1.83 13.07 -7.17
CA SER A 51 2.08 13.20 -5.74
C SER A 51 1.50 12.01 -4.97
N THR A 52 2.04 11.78 -3.79
CA THR A 52 1.48 10.80 -2.86
C THR A 52 0.01 11.06 -2.59
N ASN A 53 -0.35 12.33 -2.45
CA ASN A 53 -1.74 12.72 -2.15
C ASN A 53 -2.69 12.36 -3.29
N GLU A 54 -2.29 12.57 -4.53
CA GLU A 54 -3.12 12.23 -5.68
C GLU A 54 -3.39 10.73 -5.76
N ILE A 55 -2.35 9.93 -5.58
CA ILE A 55 -2.46 8.48 -5.60
C ILE A 55 -3.31 8.00 -4.43
N PHE A 56 -3.12 8.57 -3.27
CA PHE A 56 -3.88 8.25 -2.07
C PHE A 56 -5.36 8.54 -2.25
N GLN A 57 -5.71 9.69 -2.84
CA GLN A 57 -7.10 10.04 -3.12
C GLN A 57 -7.75 9.05 -4.07
N LYS A 58 -7.03 8.60 -5.08
CA LYS A 58 -7.54 7.58 -5.99
C LYS A 58 -7.83 6.27 -5.27
N ILE A 59 -6.97 5.87 -4.35
CA ILE A 59 -7.16 4.65 -3.56
C ILE A 59 -8.41 4.77 -2.70
N ILE A 60 -8.60 5.92 -2.07
CA ILE A 60 -9.79 6.18 -1.25
C ILE A 60 -11.06 6.10 -2.10
N GLU A 61 -11.05 6.74 -3.25
CA GLU A 61 -12.20 6.74 -4.17
C GLU A 61 -12.53 5.33 -4.67
N GLU A 62 -11.52 4.57 -5.06
CA GLU A 62 -11.73 3.20 -5.54
C GLU A 62 -12.36 2.29 -4.49
N ASN A 63 -12.02 2.49 -3.23
CA ASN A 63 -12.51 1.66 -2.15
C ASN A 63 -13.76 2.23 -1.49
N GLN A 64 -14.21 3.40 -1.92
CA GLN A 64 -15.36 4.09 -1.36
C GLN A 64 -15.22 4.37 0.13
N TRP A 65 -14.00 4.67 0.54
CA TRP A 65 -13.70 5.08 1.91
C TRP A 65 -13.85 6.59 2.04
N ASN A 66 -13.93 7.06 3.26
CA ASN A 66 -13.87 8.50 3.55
C ASN A 66 -12.73 8.79 4.55
N SER A 67 -12.43 10.06 4.76
CA SER A 67 -11.32 10.45 5.62
C SER A 67 -11.52 10.09 7.09
N ASP A 68 -12.75 9.80 7.51
CA ASP A 68 -13.02 9.44 8.90
C ASP A 68 -12.68 7.99 9.21
N ASN A 69 -12.72 7.13 8.21
CA ASN A 69 -12.43 5.71 8.43
C ASN A 69 -11.08 5.26 7.88
N VAL A 70 -10.28 6.19 7.36
CA VAL A 70 -8.88 5.96 7.00
C VAL A 70 -8.02 6.71 8.00
N CYS A 71 -7.16 6.00 8.70
CA CYS A 71 -6.47 6.52 9.86
C CYS A 71 -4.97 6.25 9.81
N SER A 72 -4.23 6.99 10.61
CA SER A 72 -2.81 6.73 10.83
C SER A 72 -2.46 6.91 12.31
N LEU A 73 -1.44 6.19 12.73
CA LEU A 73 -0.82 6.40 14.05
C LEU A 73 0.30 7.43 13.99
N ASP A 74 0.68 7.84 12.80
CA ASP A 74 1.75 8.80 12.57
C ASP A 74 1.17 10.19 12.32
N SER A 75 1.60 11.16 13.13
CA SER A 75 1.08 12.52 13.05
C SER A 75 1.46 13.21 11.73
N ASN A 76 2.64 12.91 11.18
CA ASN A 76 3.08 13.51 9.92
C ASN A 76 2.26 12.97 8.74
N LEU A 77 2.04 11.67 8.70
CA LEU A 77 1.19 11.08 7.65
C LEU A 77 -0.25 11.58 7.75
N SER A 78 -0.79 11.63 8.96
CA SER A 78 -2.13 12.13 9.19
C SER A 78 -2.29 13.56 8.68
N LYS A 79 -1.34 14.41 8.99
CA LYS A 79 -1.37 15.81 8.58
C LYS A 79 -1.21 15.95 7.06
N ASN A 80 -0.26 15.22 6.47
CA ASN A 80 0.05 15.35 5.05
C ASN A 80 -1.05 14.78 4.16
N LEU A 81 -1.71 13.72 4.60
CA LEU A 81 -2.77 13.06 3.84
C LEU A 81 -4.16 13.51 4.25
N GLU A 82 -4.26 14.38 5.25
CA GLU A 82 -5.53 14.89 5.77
C GLU A 82 -6.46 13.77 6.21
N ILE A 83 -5.92 12.81 6.92
CA ILE A 83 -6.67 11.68 7.48
C ILE A 83 -6.64 11.73 9.00
N ARG A 84 -7.48 10.92 9.61
CA ARG A 84 -7.64 10.89 11.04
C ARG A 84 -6.41 10.34 11.74
N LEU A 85 -5.91 11.06 12.74
CA LEU A 85 -4.87 10.56 13.64
C LEU A 85 -5.51 9.78 14.77
N ILE A 86 -5.05 8.56 14.99
CA ILE A 86 -5.50 7.75 16.12
C ILE A 86 -4.31 7.37 17.00
N ARG A 87 -4.56 7.22 18.27
CA ARG A 87 -3.53 6.80 19.23
C ARG A 87 -3.60 5.32 19.52
N LYS A 88 -4.75 4.74 19.31
CA LYS A 88 -5.03 3.33 19.55
C LYS A 88 -5.87 2.81 18.41
N ILE A 89 -5.56 1.61 17.95
CA ILE A 89 -6.36 0.98 16.92
C ILE A 89 -7.66 0.50 17.53
N ASP A 90 -8.74 1.12 17.09
CA ASP A 90 -10.08 0.81 17.49
C ASP A 90 -10.84 0.31 16.28
N ASN A 91 -11.46 -0.85 16.40
CA ASN A 91 -12.00 -1.56 15.26
C ASN A 91 -13.31 -1.03 14.73
N ASP A 92 -13.96 -0.12 15.43
CA ASP A 92 -15.35 0.21 15.11
C ASP A 92 -15.53 0.95 13.80
N ASN A 93 -14.58 1.81 13.41
CA ASN A 93 -14.73 2.63 12.20
C ASN A 93 -13.49 2.68 11.32
N VAL A 94 -12.46 1.91 11.64
CA VAL A 94 -11.22 1.93 10.85
C VAL A 94 -11.34 0.95 9.71
N LYS A 95 -11.37 1.45 8.48
CA LYS A 95 -11.37 0.64 7.27
C LYS A 95 -9.96 0.43 6.72
N ALA A 96 -9.08 1.38 6.93
CA ALA A 96 -7.70 1.30 6.49
C ALA A 96 -6.79 2.04 7.46
N LEU A 97 -5.61 1.47 7.65
CA LEU A 97 -4.54 2.09 8.42
C LEU A 97 -3.41 2.42 7.47
N VAL A 98 -2.98 3.68 7.48
CA VAL A 98 -1.85 4.14 6.67
C VAL A 98 -0.63 4.25 7.53
N THR A 99 0.46 3.65 7.09
CA THR A 99 1.72 3.67 7.84
C THR A 99 2.90 3.67 6.88
N GLU A 100 4.03 4.14 7.38
CA GLU A 100 5.29 3.88 6.71
C GLU A 100 5.77 2.48 7.09
N CYS A 101 6.72 1.97 6.37
CA CYS A 101 7.34 0.69 6.70
C CYS A 101 8.83 0.86 6.90
N GLU A 102 9.44 -0.11 7.58
CA GLU A 102 10.89 -0.10 7.79
C GLU A 102 11.62 -0.58 6.55
N PHE A 103 11.21 -1.71 6.00
CA PHE A 103 11.80 -2.29 4.80
C PHE A 103 10.77 -3.02 3.96
N LEU A 104 11.07 -3.12 2.68
CA LEU A 104 10.36 -4.00 1.74
C LEU A 104 11.27 -5.19 1.43
N LEU A 105 10.77 -6.39 1.60
CA LEU A 105 11.53 -7.62 1.39
C LEU A 105 11.21 -8.18 0.00
N SER A 106 12.13 -7.97 -0.93
CA SER A 106 11.86 -8.23 -2.35
C SER A 106 11.61 -9.70 -2.66
N ASN A 107 12.38 -10.59 -2.09
CA ASN A 107 12.28 -12.02 -2.43
C ASN A 107 11.02 -12.71 -1.91
N THR A 108 10.32 -12.11 -0.97
CA THR A 108 9.07 -12.64 -0.43
C THR A 108 7.87 -11.74 -0.68
N GLY A 109 8.10 -10.50 -1.07
CA GLY A 109 7.03 -9.52 -1.21
C GLY A 109 6.41 -9.12 0.11
N ARG A 110 7.16 -9.18 1.20
CA ARG A 110 6.68 -8.84 2.54
C ARG A 110 7.10 -7.44 2.95
N ILE A 111 6.32 -6.86 3.82
CA ILE A 111 6.57 -5.53 4.38
C ILE A 111 6.95 -5.69 5.84
N LEU A 112 8.08 -5.09 6.22
CA LEU A 112 8.53 -5.10 7.61
C LEU A 112 8.06 -3.84 8.31
N ILE A 113 7.29 -4.02 9.37
CA ILE A 113 6.81 -2.94 10.22
C ILE A 113 7.35 -3.18 11.62
N CYS A 114 7.87 -2.14 12.24
CA CYS A 114 8.41 -2.25 13.58
C CYS A 114 7.69 -1.30 14.56
N ASN A 115 8.16 -1.25 15.78
CA ASN A 115 7.55 -0.42 16.82
C ASN A 115 7.49 1.06 16.47
N LYS A 116 8.38 1.54 15.63
CA LYS A 116 8.36 2.93 15.19
C LYS A 116 7.08 3.27 14.43
N GLN A 117 6.60 2.34 13.63
CA GLN A 117 5.42 2.56 12.81
C GLN A 117 4.12 2.36 13.59
N ILE A 118 4.09 1.37 14.47
CA ILE A 118 2.85 1.02 15.18
C ILE A 118 2.76 1.59 16.58
N LYS A 119 3.85 2.18 17.11
CA LYS A 119 3.90 2.79 18.45
C LYS A 119 3.33 1.90 19.54
N SER A 120 3.74 0.63 19.52
CA SER A 120 3.31 -0.40 20.47
C SER A 120 1.85 -0.82 20.35
N ASN A 121 1.14 -0.41 19.33
CA ASN A 121 -0.21 -0.91 19.04
C ASN A 121 -0.13 -2.20 18.24
N ARG A 122 -1.13 -3.05 18.42
CA ARG A 122 -1.25 -4.26 17.61
C ARG A 122 -1.98 -3.94 16.31
N ILE A 123 -1.42 -4.46 15.24
CA ILE A 123 -2.07 -4.45 13.93
C ILE A 123 -2.54 -5.87 13.66
N GLU A 124 -3.84 -6.03 13.59
CA GLU A 124 -4.47 -7.32 13.30
C GLU A 124 -5.03 -7.38 11.88
#